data_c065bfcdffa64f6a80996df7beeec2ff
#
_entry.id   c065bfcdffa64f6a80996df7beeec2ff
#
_cell.length_a   1.000
_cell.length_b   1.000
_cell.length_c   1.000
_cell.angle_alpha   90.00
_cell.angle_beta   90.00
_cell.angle_gamma   90.00
#
_symmetry.space_group_name_H-M   'P 1'
#
loop_
_entity.id
_entity.type
_entity.pdbx_description
1 polymer ?
#
loop_
_entity_poly.entity_id
_entity_poly.type
_entity_poly.pdbx_seq_one_letter_code
_entity_poly.pdbx_strand_id
1 'polypeptide(L)'
;MRSLMLTRGNLSYLLWVGIPLLLFYIAYHRAAEAWWMQDDPQLLKMVVAHSPWEYFFKPTVWRVFSSTNLTPWSLLSFELDWQFFGFNPHGFYIHHLISFAIALIAIYAAIAPIWGSPVAGLTIIFFLNSSAAASAVQLLMVRSYVEGLALAALSFWCYLQAVQKRRMSWAFAGALLYLFSVTAKEIYVPLAALLPLLPLGPSRLRWKSALPYMGVVPVYIMWRLWMLGTNHLLSGYGHHPGWSTAFHFPYEAIILMGWTTPWQQFILVVNSALFLWFVLTRPRTRLTVSLCLIAILVLPLIPVIPILSYRYLMLPMLFVSLALALGLFHLWQQTSCSYVKALSLISGVALLTASCTARDTNPWWQNRQGVCRYRAEGQFLMAGPPDAVLVEPLGPGWYYEGLFWLRKRLIRETRGPQICGDRCLCYHLGASSERWWTYADGVVRPVAHNKQGCELRPEAPLSVKFRYADGAIRWRFGPYRAGKYAVMALLDEEALRQAALPGPPLLLSREGSSRVTLYKPTFFWVRYQSPAGWTTCSPLLSLDATEGSLLEWYRPMEGVPEK
;
A
#
# COMPACT_ATOMS: atom_id res chain seq x y z
N MET A 1 18.76 20.49 42.90
CA MET A 1 19.09 19.37 41.98
C MET A 1 18.57 18.07 42.61
N ARG A 2 17.35 17.64 42.31
CA ARG A 2 16.87 16.29 42.64
C ARG A 2 17.55 15.33 41.68
N SER A 3 18.42 14.47 42.20
CA SER A 3 19.05 13.40 41.43
C SER A 3 17.95 12.59 40.73
N LEU A 4 18.00 12.53 39.39
CA LEU A 4 17.25 11.57 38.58
C LEU A 4 17.76 10.16 38.90
N MET A 5 17.42 9.63 40.08
CA MET A 5 17.55 8.21 40.33
C MET A 5 16.54 7.52 39.43
N LEU A 6 17.01 6.96 38.34
CA LEU A 6 16.26 6.03 37.50
C LEU A 6 15.84 4.87 38.43
N THR A 7 14.58 4.86 38.83
CA THR A 7 14.01 3.72 39.56
C THR A 7 14.06 2.49 38.66
N ARG A 8 14.15 1.26 39.21
CA ARG A 8 14.16 0.01 38.44
C ARG A 8 13.00 -0.08 37.41
N GLY A 9 11.86 0.54 37.72
CA GLY A 9 10.72 0.67 36.82
C GLY A 9 11.05 1.51 35.57
N ASN A 10 11.68 2.66 35.76
CA ASN A 10 12.02 3.55 34.62
C ASN A 10 13.07 2.92 33.69
N LEU A 11 14.04 2.18 34.23
CA LEU A 11 15.03 1.47 33.42
C LEU A 11 14.38 0.37 32.56
N SER A 12 13.43 -0.39 33.11
CA SER A 12 12.68 -1.38 32.37
C SER A 12 11.87 -0.77 31.20
N TYR A 13 11.21 0.38 31.43
CA TYR A 13 10.50 1.10 30.37
C TYR A 13 11.46 1.54 29.26
N LEU A 14 12.60 2.13 29.61
CA LEU A 14 13.58 2.58 28.62
C LEU A 14 14.13 1.42 27.76
N LEU A 15 14.38 0.26 28.36
CA LEU A 15 14.85 -0.91 27.64
C LEU A 15 13.79 -1.45 26.66
N TRP A 16 12.53 -1.59 27.11
CA TRP A 16 11.45 -2.16 26.29
C TRP A 16 10.91 -1.20 25.21
N VAL A 17 11.29 0.07 25.21
CA VAL A 17 11.04 1.03 24.11
C VAL A 17 12.31 1.26 23.32
N GLY A 18 13.44 1.45 23.97
CA GLY A 18 14.71 1.79 23.34
C GLY A 18 15.25 0.69 22.43
N ILE A 19 15.18 -0.59 22.88
CA ILE A 19 15.63 -1.70 22.04
C ILE A 19 14.83 -1.81 20.73
N PRO A 20 13.49 -1.82 20.73
CA PRO A 20 12.71 -1.80 19.49
C PRO A 20 13.04 -0.62 18.57
N LEU A 21 13.20 0.59 19.11
CA LEU A 21 13.54 1.77 18.32
C LEU A 21 14.96 1.67 17.71
N LEU A 22 15.91 1.13 18.47
CA LEU A 22 17.25 0.87 17.96
C LEU A 22 17.22 -0.17 16.83
N LEU A 23 16.49 -1.26 17.00
CA LEU A 23 16.29 -2.28 15.98
C LEU A 23 15.60 -1.70 14.73
N PHE A 24 14.61 -0.83 14.92
CA PHE A 24 13.96 -0.11 13.83
C PHE A 24 14.96 0.75 13.06
N TYR A 25 15.78 1.54 13.74
CA TYR A 25 16.81 2.36 13.11
C TYR A 25 17.81 1.49 12.33
N ILE A 26 18.36 0.45 12.95
CA ILE A 26 19.32 -0.44 12.31
C ILE A 26 18.71 -1.08 11.05
N ALA A 27 17.45 -1.54 11.12
CA ALA A 27 16.80 -2.21 10.00
C ALA A 27 16.45 -1.26 8.85
N TYR A 28 16.03 -0.02 9.13
CA TYR A 28 15.28 0.80 8.18
C TYR A 28 15.87 2.17 7.84
N HIS A 29 16.96 2.64 8.49
CA HIS A 29 17.55 3.96 8.23
C HIS A 29 17.85 4.22 6.74
N ARG A 30 18.23 3.16 5.99
CA ARG A 30 18.54 3.25 4.55
C ARG A 30 17.31 3.53 3.68
N ALA A 31 16.09 3.39 4.19
CA ALA A 31 14.91 3.79 3.43
C ALA A 31 14.89 5.30 3.15
N ALA A 32 15.57 6.11 3.98
CA ALA A 32 15.72 7.54 3.75
C ALA A 32 16.45 7.88 2.44
N GLU A 33 17.18 6.94 1.87
CA GLU A 33 17.88 7.11 0.59
C GLU A 33 17.00 6.77 -0.62
N ALA A 34 15.76 6.32 -0.43
CA ALA A 34 14.87 5.94 -1.51
C ALA A 34 14.43 7.16 -2.35
N TRP A 35 13.89 6.87 -3.52
CA TRP A 35 13.33 7.84 -4.46
C TRP A 35 11.81 7.69 -4.50
N TRP A 36 11.14 8.61 -5.18
CA TRP A 36 9.71 8.49 -5.50
C TRP A 36 9.42 7.16 -6.18
N MET A 37 8.38 6.47 -5.75
CA MET A 37 7.99 5.16 -6.30
C MET A 37 6.48 5.07 -6.46
N GLN A 38 6.02 4.22 -7.37
CA GLN A 38 4.61 3.88 -7.55
C GLN A 38 3.69 5.12 -7.66
N ASP A 39 2.82 5.35 -6.68
CA ASP A 39 1.81 6.43 -6.68
C ASP A 39 2.37 7.78 -6.16
N ASP A 40 3.61 7.82 -5.68
CA ASP A 40 4.17 9.03 -5.05
C ASP A 40 4.10 10.26 -5.97
N PRO A 41 4.46 10.21 -7.28
CA PRO A 41 4.34 11.36 -8.16
C PRO A 41 2.89 11.83 -8.39
N GLN A 42 1.92 10.92 -8.30
CA GLN A 42 0.50 11.30 -8.40
C GLN A 42 0.02 12.01 -7.12
N LEU A 43 0.48 11.56 -5.94
CA LEU A 43 0.21 12.27 -4.69
C LEU A 43 0.82 13.68 -4.70
N LEU A 44 2.07 13.82 -5.17
CA LEU A 44 2.71 15.12 -5.33
C LEU A 44 1.99 16.01 -6.36
N LYS A 45 1.50 15.43 -7.47
CA LYS A 45 0.66 16.16 -8.44
C LYS A 45 -0.57 16.75 -7.75
N MET A 46 -1.24 15.98 -6.87
CA MET A 46 -2.39 16.44 -6.10
C MET A 46 -2.03 17.58 -5.16
N VAL A 47 -0.92 17.45 -4.44
CA VAL A 47 -0.40 18.47 -3.52
C VAL A 47 -0.09 19.79 -4.25
N VAL A 48 0.59 19.72 -5.40
CA VAL A 48 0.96 20.91 -6.17
C VAL A 48 -0.24 21.55 -6.90
N ALA A 49 -1.27 20.76 -7.21
CA ALA A 49 -2.44 21.24 -7.96
C ALA A 49 -3.56 21.81 -7.08
N HIS A 50 -3.65 21.43 -5.82
CA HIS A 50 -4.79 21.71 -4.96
C HIS A 50 -4.35 22.25 -3.60
N SER A 51 -5.26 22.99 -2.94
CA SER A 51 -5.03 23.48 -1.58
C SER A 51 -5.42 22.46 -0.51
N PRO A 52 -4.85 22.53 0.72
CA PRO A 52 -5.17 21.61 1.82
C PRO A 52 -6.67 21.49 2.13
N TRP A 53 -7.43 22.58 2.00
CA TRP A 53 -8.87 22.57 2.22
C TRP A 53 -9.63 21.74 1.19
N GLU A 54 -9.17 21.73 -0.07
CA GLU A 54 -9.79 20.96 -1.14
C GLU A 54 -9.70 19.45 -0.88
N TYR A 55 -8.68 18.97 -0.14
CA TYR A 55 -8.57 17.56 0.22
C TYR A 55 -9.71 17.09 1.13
N PHE A 56 -10.24 17.97 1.99
CA PHE A 56 -11.28 17.63 2.94
C PHE A 56 -12.69 18.00 2.50
N PHE A 57 -12.84 18.98 1.57
CA PHE A 57 -14.12 19.60 1.31
C PHE A 57 -14.51 19.70 -0.16
N LYS A 58 -13.68 19.23 -1.12
CA LYS A 58 -13.99 19.31 -2.54
C LYS A 58 -14.13 17.92 -3.19
N PRO A 59 -15.37 17.40 -3.31
CA PRO A 59 -15.62 16.06 -3.87
C PRO A 59 -15.01 15.82 -5.25
N THR A 60 -15.00 16.83 -6.12
CA THR A 60 -14.48 16.72 -7.48
C THR A 60 -13.00 16.35 -7.52
N VAL A 61 -12.19 16.79 -6.55
CA VAL A 61 -10.77 16.47 -6.43
C VAL A 61 -10.59 14.97 -6.21
N TRP A 62 -11.32 14.40 -5.25
CA TRP A 62 -11.20 12.98 -4.93
C TRP A 62 -11.81 12.07 -5.98
N ARG A 63 -12.94 12.41 -6.56
CA ARG A 63 -13.59 11.59 -7.59
C ARG A 63 -12.73 11.44 -8.84
N VAL A 64 -11.92 12.46 -9.16
CA VAL A 64 -10.93 12.39 -10.25
C VAL A 64 -9.69 11.60 -9.84
N PHE A 65 -9.22 11.77 -8.60
CA PHE A 65 -7.99 11.13 -8.14
C PHE A 65 -8.18 9.64 -7.80
N SER A 66 -9.21 9.32 -7.02
CA SER A 66 -9.52 7.94 -6.62
C SER A 66 -10.98 7.79 -6.25
N SER A 67 -11.68 6.91 -6.96
CA SER A 67 -13.09 6.63 -6.67
C SER A 67 -13.32 5.83 -5.38
N THR A 68 -12.27 5.26 -4.78
CA THR A 68 -12.40 4.32 -3.66
C THR A 68 -11.60 4.70 -2.43
N ASN A 69 -10.45 5.34 -2.60
CA ASN A 69 -9.61 5.77 -1.49
C ASN A 69 -9.88 7.23 -1.12
N LEU A 70 -10.14 7.48 0.15
CA LEU A 70 -10.30 8.83 0.69
C LEU A 70 -9.33 8.99 1.85
N THR A 71 -8.15 9.55 1.57
CA THR A 71 -7.04 9.67 2.52
C THR A 71 -6.50 11.11 2.60
N PRO A 72 -7.34 12.12 2.91
CA PRO A 72 -6.93 13.52 2.89
C PRO A 72 -5.83 13.85 3.90
N TRP A 73 -5.77 13.14 5.01
CA TRP A 73 -4.67 13.28 5.97
C TRP A 73 -3.31 12.98 5.32
N SER A 74 -3.24 11.95 4.46
CA SER A 74 -2.00 11.62 3.74
C SER A 74 -1.57 12.77 2.82
N LEU A 75 -2.52 13.38 2.09
CA LEU A 75 -2.21 14.54 1.23
C LEU A 75 -1.77 15.75 2.06
N LEU A 76 -2.40 15.99 3.21
CA LEU A 76 -1.99 17.05 4.14
C LEU A 76 -0.56 16.82 4.67
N SER A 77 -0.22 15.57 4.98
CA SER A 77 1.13 15.18 5.41
C SER A 77 2.17 15.38 4.29
N PHE A 78 1.82 15.03 3.04
CA PHE A 78 2.66 15.31 1.87
C PHE A 78 2.77 16.81 1.57
N GLU A 79 1.70 17.59 1.78
CA GLU A 79 1.71 19.05 1.65
C GLU A 79 2.69 19.69 2.62
N LEU A 80 2.68 19.24 3.89
CA LEU A 80 3.63 19.69 4.90
C LEU A 80 5.07 19.45 4.45
N ASP A 81 5.37 18.24 4.00
CA ASP A 81 6.71 17.90 3.49
C ASP A 81 7.08 18.72 2.26
N TRP A 82 6.11 18.96 1.36
CA TRP A 82 6.33 19.77 0.17
C TRP A 82 6.74 21.20 0.51
N GLN A 83 6.11 21.80 1.52
CA GLN A 83 6.44 23.15 1.98
C GLN A 83 7.86 23.24 2.56
N PHE A 84 8.34 22.19 3.23
CA PHE A 84 9.67 22.19 3.84
C PHE A 84 10.79 21.70 2.92
N PHE A 85 10.50 20.69 2.09
CA PHE A 85 11.54 19.96 1.35
C PHE A 85 11.42 20.09 -0.17
N GLY A 86 10.32 20.67 -0.70
CA GLY A 86 10.07 20.74 -2.13
C GLY A 86 10.08 19.36 -2.80
N PHE A 87 10.75 19.25 -3.94
CA PHE A 87 10.85 17.98 -4.68
C PHE A 87 12.03 17.11 -4.20
N ASN A 88 12.31 17.10 -2.90
CA ASN A 88 13.38 16.26 -2.32
C ASN A 88 12.81 15.06 -1.56
N PRO A 89 12.86 13.83 -2.10
CA PRO A 89 12.28 12.64 -1.48
C PRO A 89 12.89 12.31 -0.12
N HIS A 90 14.16 12.63 0.10
CA HIS A 90 14.87 12.35 1.35
C HIS A 90 14.15 12.92 2.58
N GLY A 91 13.69 14.18 2.50
CA GLY A 91 12.94 14.81 3.59
C GLY A 91 11.62 14.08 3.89
N PHE A 92 10.90 13.68 2.84
CA PHE A 92 9.66 12.90 2.97
C PHE A 92 9.88 11.53 3.64
N TYR A 93 10.97 10.84 3.28
CA TYR A 93 11.31 9.57 3.89
C TYR A 93 11.76 9.73 5.35
N ILE A 94 12.49 10.79 5.70
CA ILE A 94 12.83 11.09 7.10
C ILE A 94 11.56 11.30 7.92
N HIS A 95 10.62 12.14 7.45
CA HIS A 95 9.34 12.34 8.12
C HIS A 95 8.57 11.02 8.25
N HIS A 96 8.54 10.21 7.21
CA HIS A 96 7.90 8.90 7.23
C HIS A 96 8.50 7.94 8.27
N LEU A 97 9.82 7.88 8.38
CA LEU A 97 10.53 7.10 9.40
C LEU A 97 10.24 7.61 10.82
N ILE A 98 10.19 8.92 11.01
CA ILE A 98 9.82 9.53 12.29
C ILE A 98 8.36 9.17 12.65
N SER A 99 7.43 9.27 11.68
CA SER A 99 6.03 8.87 11.87
C SER A 99 5.91 7.41 12.25
N PHE A 100 6.72 6.53 11.66
CA PHE A 100 6.75 5.10 12.03
C PHE A 100 7.30 4.90 13.46
N ALA A 101 8.36 5.58 13.84
CA ALA A 101 8.88 5.54 15.21
C ALA A 101 7.85 6.02 16.23
N ILE A 102 7.11 7.10 15.93
CA ILE A 102 6.00 7.60 16.75
C ILE A 102 4.90 6.52 16.85
N ALA A 103 4.57 5.83 15.75
CA ALA A 103 3.60 4.73 15.77
C ALA A 103 4.05 3.60 16.72
N LEU A 104 5.32 3.21 16.70
CA LEU A 104 5.86 2.19 17.62
C LEU A 104 5.75 2.61 19.08
N ILE A 105 6.08 3.86 19.38
CA ILE A 105 5.95 4.42 20.75
C ILE A 105 4.47 4.46 21.18
N ALA A 106 3.57 4.87 20.29
CA ALA A 106 2.14 4.93 20.56
C ALA A 106 1.55 3.53 20.81
N ILE A 107 1.96 2.53 20.01
CA ILE A 107 1.60 1.12 20.23
C ILE A 107 2.07 0.63 21.59
N TYR A 108 3.31 0.94 21.95
CA TYR A 108 3.82 0.61 23.28
C TYR A 108 2.97 1.23 24.40
N ALA A 109 2.70 2.53 24.30
CA ALA A 109 1.89 3.25 25.29
C ALA A 109 0.45 2.69 25.38
N ALA A 110 -0.09 2.18 24.29
CA ALA A 110 -1.40 1.55 24.24
C ALA A 110 -1.42 0.14 24.89
N ILE A 111 -0.35 -0.64 24.72
CA ILE A 111 -0.29 -2.07 25.11
C ILE A 111 0.24 -2.23 26.54
N ALA A 112 1.30 -1.50 26.90
CA ALA A 112 2.00 -1.69 28.17
C ALA A 112 1.12 -1.52 29.43
N PRO A 113 0.14 -0.60 29.51
CA PRO A 113 -0.75 -0.49 30.64
C PRO A 113 -1.68 -1.68 30.85
N ILE A 114 -1.90 -2.51 29.84
CA ILE A 114 -2.84 -3.63 29.87
C ILE A 114 -2.12 -4.96 30.13
N TRP A 115 -1.01 -5.19 29.43
CA TRP A 115 -0.31 -6.48 29.42
C TRP A 115 1.14 -6.41 29.92
N GLY A 116 1.62 -5.22 30.28
CA GLY A 116 2.98 -4.99 30.76
C GLY A 116 4.00 -4.67 29.66
N SER A 117 5.11 -4.08 30.08
CA SER A 117 6.20 -3.63 29.21
C SER A 117 6.84 -4.74 28.35
N PRO A 118 7.07 -5.98 28.87
CA PRO A 118 7.64 -7.04 28.07
C PRO A 118 6.75 -7.45 26.90
N VAL A 119 5.44 -7.57 27.11
CA VAL A 119 4.49 -7.92 26.04
C VAL A 119 4.46 -6.81 24.99
N ALA A 120 4.41 -5.55 25.43
CA ALA A 120 4.43 -4.40 24.51
C ALA A 120 5.70 -4.36 23.67
N GLY A 121 6.88 -4.53 24.30
CA GLY A 121 8.16 -4.56 23.60
C GLY A 121 8.29 -5.70 22.62
N LEU A 122 7.91 -6.94 23.00
CA LEU A 122 7.91 -8.10 22.10
C LEU A 122 6.94 -7.91 20.93
N THR A 123 5.75 -7.35 21.18
CA THR A 123 4.79 -7.03 20.11
C THR A 123 5.41 -6.11 19.06
N ILE A 124 6.10 -5.05 19.50
CA ILE A 124 6.76 -4.13 18.57
C ILE A 124 7.89 -4.83 17.81
N ILE A 125 8.71 -5.64 18.49
CA ILE A 125 9.82 -6.37 17.85
C ILE A 125 9.30 -7.31 16.76
N PHE A 126 8.24 -8.08 17.00
CA PHE A 126 7.64 -8.93 15.96
C PHE A 126 7.01 -8.11 14.84
N PHE A 127 6.29 -7.05 15.18
CA PHE A 127 5.65 -6.19 14.19
C PHE A 127 6.65 -5.52 13.26
N LEU A 128 7.70 -4.89 13.81
CA LEU A 128 8.71 -4.18 13.01
C LEU A 128 9.50 -5.11 12.07
N ASN A 129 9.62 -6.39 12.41
CA ASN A 129 10.26 -7.39 11.55
C ASN A 129 9.29 -8.12 10.61
N SER A 130 8.06 -7.64 10.48
CA SER A 130 7.07 -8.22 9.56
C SER A 130 7.25 -7.71 8.13
N SER A 131 6.79 -8.51 7.17
CA SER A 131 6.72 -8.13 5.75
C SER A 131 5.85 -6.89 5.53
N ALA A 132 4.76 -6.73 6.30
CA ALA A 132 3.90 -5.56 6.23
C ALA A 132 4.61 -4.27 6.67
N ALA A 133 5.39 -4.31 7.76
CA ALA A 133 6.18 -3.17 8.21
C ALA A 133 7.28 -2.81 7.20
N ALA A 134 7.97 -3.80 6.63
CA ALA A 134 8.99 -3.59 5.61
C ALA A 134 8.42 -2.87 4.37
N SER A 135 7.26 -3.33 3.90
CA SER A 135 6.54 -2.71 2.78
C SER A 135 6.11 -1.27 3.11
N ALA A 136 5.58 -1.06 4.32
CA ALA A 136 5.13 0.25 4.75
C ALA A 136 6.26 1.27 4.89
N VAL A 137 7.43 0.85 5.34
CA VAL A 137 8.61 1.74 5.45
C VAL A 137 9.16 2.11 4.08
N GLN A 138 9.15 1.17 3.12
CA GLN A 138 9.75 1.38 1.80
C GLN A 138 8.89 2.25 0.87
N LEU A 139 7.58 2.30 1.06
CA LEU A 139 6.64 2.96 0.17
C LEU A 139 6.01 4.19 0.82
N LEU A 140 6.35 5.39 0.36
CA LEU A 140 5.77 6.65 0.87
C LEU A 140 4.24 6.70 0.67
N MET A 141 3.72 6.19 -0.43
CA MET A 141 2.28 6.18 -0.74
C MET A 141 1.43 5.47 0.33
N VAL A 142 2.04 4.62 1.17
CA VAL A 142 1.35 3.94 2.28
C VAL A 142 1.49 4.66 3.62
N ARG A 143 2.04 5.86 3.64
CA ARG A 143 2.17 6.71 4.84
C ARG A 143 0.86 6.84 5.62
N SER A 144 -0.26 6.90 4.93
CA SER A 144 -1.60 6.92 5.52
C SER A 144 -1.86 5.77 6.50
N TYR A 145 -1.29 4.60 6.25
CA TYR A 145 -1.39 3.45 7.17
C TYR A 145 -0.54 3.67 8.43
N VAL A 146 0.66 4.24 8.27
CA VAL A 146 1.61 4.47 9.38
C VAL A 146 1.10 5.57 10.30
N GLU A 147 0.77 6.73 9.75
CA GLU A 147 0.27 7.87 10.53
C GLU A 147 -1.10 7.58 11.13
N GLY A 148 -1.99 6.91 10.37
CA GLY A 148 -3.27 6.45 10.87
C GLY A 148 -3.12 5.48 12.05
N LEU A 149 -2.13 4.58 12.02
CA LEU A 149 -1.83 3.67 13.12
C LEU A 149 -1.32 4.41 14.36
N ALA A 150 -0.43 5.39 14.18
CA ALA A 150 0.04 6.24 15.27
C ALA A 150 -1.11 6.97 15.96
N LEU A 151 -1.97 7.61 15.17
CA LEU A 151 -3.16 8.32 15.65
C LEU A 151 -4.16 7.38 16.33
N ALA A 152 -4.40 6.18 15.76
CA ALA A 152 -5.28 5.17 16.36
C ALA A 152 -4.75 4.65 17.69
N ALA A 153 -3.45 4.38 17.78
CA ALA A 153 -2.82 3.93 19.03
C ALA A 153 -2.83 5.00 20.12
N LEU A 154 -2.53 6.26 19.77
CA LEU A 154 -2.64 7.40 20.70
C LEU A 154 -4.09 7.63 21.11
N SER A 155 -5.03 7.52 20.21
CA SER A 155 -6.47 7.58 20.46
C SER A 155 -6.90 6.52 21.48
N PHE A 156 -6.44 5.28 21.29
CA PHE A 156 -6.69 4.19 22.21
C PHE A 156 -6.04 4.44 23.59
N TRP A 157 -4.83 4.94 23.63
CA TRP A 157 -4.18 5.34 24.88
C TRP A 157 -5.01 6.43 25.61
N CYS A 158 -5.53 7.43 24.90
CA CYS A 158 -6.43 8.44 25.47
C CYS A 158 -7.71 7.80 26.04
N TYR A 159 -8.29 6.81 25.35
CA TYR A 159 -9.42 6.05 25.85
C TYR A 159 -9.09 5.35 27.18
N LEU A 160 -7.92 4.70 27.28
CA LEU A 160 -7.44 4.10 28.52
C LEU A 160 -7.33 5.14 29.66
N GLN A 161 -6.76 6.32 29.38
CA GLN A 161 -6.69 7.40 30.36
C GLN A 161 -8.08 7.89 30.78
N ALA A 162 -9.04 7.97 29.84
CA ALA A 162 -10.42 8.36 30.14
C ALA A 162 -11.08 7.39 31.13
N VAL A 163 -10.91 6.09 30.90
CA VAL A 163 -11.47 5.03 31.76
C VAL A 163 -10.76 4.97 33.12
N GLN A 164 -9.42 5.03 33.15
CA GLN A 164 -8.63 4.93 34.40
C GLN A 164 -8.78 6.17 35.26
N LYS A 165 -8.67 7.37 34.68
CA LYS A 165 -8.75 8.64 35.42
C LYS A 165 -10.17 9.17 35.57
N ARG A 166 -11.17 8.51 34.99
CA ARG A 166 -12.60 8.92 34.97
C ARG A 166 -12.81 10.36 34.46
N ARG A 167 -12.00 10.82 33.48
CA ARG A 167 -12.05 12.18 32.93
C ARG A 167 -12.47 12.13 31.45
N MET A 168 -13.62 12.73 31.14
CA MET A 168 -14.16 12.77 29.77
C MET A 168 -13.31 13.61 28.81
N SER A 169 -12.50 14.55 29.28
CA SER A 169 -11.57 15.31 28.44
C SER A 169 -10.63 14.40 27.64
N TRP A 170 -10.16 13.32 28.24
CA TRP A 170 -9.35 12.30 27.54
C TRP A 170 -10.16 11.55 26.47
N ALA A 171 -11.46 11.30 26.73
CA ALA A 171 -12.31 10.64 25.74
C ALA A 171 -12.52 11.54 24.50
N PHE A 172 -12.75 12.85 24.69
CA PHE A 172 -12.88 13.80 23.59
C PHE A 172 -11.55 13.98 22.83
N ALA A 173 -10.42 14.12 23.53
CA ALA A 173 -9.11 14.20 22.91
C ALA A 173 -8.81 12.94 22.07
N GLY A 174 -9.12 11.76 22.62
CA GLY A 174 -8.97 10.51 21.90
C GLY A 174 -9.92 10.38 20.70
N ALA A 175 -11.16 10.85 20.80
CA ALA A 175 -12.11 10.85 19.67
C ALA A 175 -11.65 11.80 18.54
N LEU A 176 -11.01 12.92 18.88
CA LEU A 176 -10.39 13.80 17.87
C LEU A 176 -9.21 13.11 17.17
N LEU A 177 -8.32 12.46 17.89
CA LEU A 177 -7.24 11.67 17.30
C LEU A 177 -7.80 10.51 16.44
N TYR A 178 -8.89 9.90 16.88
CA TYR A 178 -9.58 8.87 16.11
C TYR A 178 -10.17 9.41 14.80
N LEU A 179 -10.77 10.61 14.83
CA LEU A 179 -11.24 11.29 13.62
C LEU A 179 -10.09 11.47 12.62
N PHE A 180 -8.94 11.94 13.05
CA PHE A 180 -7.77 12.06 12.18
C PHE A 180 -7.28 10.69 11.68
N SER A 181 -7.29 9.68 12.53
CA SER A 181 -6.92 8.30 12.13
C SER A 181 -7.81 7.75 11.01
N VAL A 182 -9.14 7.92 11.09
CA VAL A 182 -10.06 7.44 10.05
C VAL A 182 -10.00 8.28 8.77
N THR A 183 -9.60 9.56 8.85
CA THR A 183 -9.31 10.37 7.66
C THR A 183 -7.95 10.04 7.03
N ALA A 184 -7.03 9.45 7.80
CA ALA A 184 -5.81 8.88 7.27
C ALA A 184 -6.09 7.58 6.52
N LYS A 185 -6.84 6.64 7.16
CA LYS A 185 -7.23 5.38 6.50
C LYS A 185 -8.48 4.76 7.13
N GLU A 186 -9.40 4.33 6.29
CA GLU A 186 -10.69 3.74 6.67
C GLU A 186 -10.58 2.43 7.48
N ILE A 187 -9.47 1.73 7.44
CA ILE A 187 -9.27 0.47 8.18
C ILE A 187 -9.39 0.64 9.71
N TYR A 188 -9.28 1.87 10.21
CA TYR A 188 -9.38 2.17 11.64
C TYR A 188 -10.83 2.40 12.11
N VAL A 189 -11.79 2.52 11.20
CA VAL A 189 -13.22 2.75 11.55
C VAL A 189 -13.79 1.71 12.52
N PRO A 190 -13.53 0.40 12.39
CA PRO A 190 -14.09 -0.60 13.29
C PRO A 190 -13.61 -0.49 14.75
N LEU A 191 -12.51 0.22 15.02
CA LEU A 191 -11.93 0.32 16.37
C LEU A 191 -12.89 0.95 17.38
N ALA A 192 -13.73 1.91 16.97
CA ALA A 192 -14.70 2.56 17.86
C ALA A 192 -15.69 1.57 18.47
N ALA A 193 -16.18 0.60 17.68
CA ALA A 193 -17.14 -0.41 18.15
C ALA A 193 -16.54 -1.38 19.16
N LEU A 194 -15.21 -1.53 19.16
CA LEU A 194 -14.50 -2.49 20.02
C LEU A 194 -14.12 -1.90 21.38
N LEU A 195 -13.98 -0.57 21.49
CA LEU A 195 -13.57 0.10 22.72
C LEU A 195 -14.43 -0.29 23.93
N PRO A 196 -15.78 -0.22 23.88
CA PRO A 196 -16.61 -0.54 25.04
C PRO A 196 -16.63 -2.04 25.38
N LEU A 197 -16.23 -2.90 24.44
CA LEU A 197 -16.20 -4.35 24.65
C LEU A 197 -14.96 -4.81 25.42
N LEU A 198 -13.87 -4.03 25.38
CA LEU A 198 -12.64 -4.36 26.08
C LEU A 198 -12.88 -4.30 27.61
N PRO A 199 -12.47 -5.31 28.40
CA PRO A 199 -12.73 -5.39 29.84
C PRO A 199 -11.78 -4.49 30.67
N LEU A 200 -11.77 -3.19 30.38
CA LEU A 200 -10.87 -2.18 30.93
C LEU A 200 -11.55 -1.32 32.02
N GLY A 201 -12.05 -1.93 33.06
CA GLY A 201 -12.75 -1.24 34.15
C GLY A 201 -14.28 -1.38 34.10
N PRO A 202 -15.04 -0.56 34.88
CA PRO A 202 -16.49 -0.67 34.98
C PRO A 202 -17.21 -0.46 33.64
N SER A 203 -18.19 -1.32 33.31
CA SER A 203 -18.90 -1.28 32.02
C SER A 203 -19.51 0.08 31.73
N ARG A 204 -20.20 0.71 32.70
CA ARG A 204 -20.81 2.03 32.55
C ARG A 204 -19.79 3.10 32.10
N LEU A 205 -18.57 3.06 32.66
CA LEU A 205 -17.53 4.02 32.35
C LEU A 205 -16.93 3.78 30.96
N ARG A 206 -16.76 2.50 30.57
CA ARG A 206 -16.29 2.12 29.22
C ARG A 206 -17.22 2.63 28.14
N TRP A 207 -18.52 2.36 28.27
CA TRP A 207 -19.53 2.84 27.33
C TRP A 207 -19.56 4.36 27.28
N LYS A 208 -19.58 5.04 28.45
CA LYS A 208 -19.56 6.50 28.51
C LYS A 208 -18.33 7.10 27.80
N SER A 209 -17.16 6.50 28.02
CA SER A 209 -15.91 6.97 27.39
C SER A 209 -15.83 6.64 25.90
N ALA A 210 -16.55 5.64 25.40
CA ALA A 210 -16.60 5.28 23.99
C ALA A 210 -17.59 6.13 23.18
N LEU A 211 -18.57 6.80 23.81
CA LEU A 211 -19.60 7.58 23.11
C LEU A 211 -19.02 8.63 22.14
N PRO A 212 -18.00 9.45 22.48
CA PRO A 212 -17.43 10.40 21.54
C PRO A 212 -16.86 9.72 20.28
N TYR A 213 -16.21 8.56 20.43
CA TYR A 213 -15.66 7.78 19.31
C TYR A 213 -16.76 7.21 18.42
N MET A 214 -17.83 6.68 19.03
CA MET A 214 -18.99 6.17 18.29
C MET A 214 -19.68 7.29 17.53
N GLY A 215 -19.70 8.52 18.06
CA GLY A 215 -20.21 9.71 17.37
C GLY A 215 -19.39 10.11 16.13
N VAL A 216 -18.09 9.85 16.12
CA VAL A 216 -17.23 10.11 14.94
C VAL A 216 -17.61 9.21 13.76
N VAL A 217 -18.03 7.96 13.99
CA VAL A 217 -18.32 7.00 12.92
C VAL A 217 -19.40 7.49 11.95
N PRO A 218 -20.63 7.88 12.39
CA PRO A 218 -21.65 8.37 11.47
C PRO A 218 -21.23 9.67 10.78
N VAL A 219 -20.51 10.57 11.46
CA VAL A 219 -19.96 11.79 10.85
C VAL A 219 -19.00 11.45 9.72
N TYR A 220 -18.07 10.50 9.95
CA TYR A 220 -17.14 10.04 8.94
C TYR A 220 -17.86 9.37 7.76
N ILE A 221 -18.86 8.52 8.02
CA ILE A 221 -19.64 7.85 6.96
C ILE A 221 -20.37 8.88 6.09
N MET A 222 -21.07 9.84 6.70
CA MET A 222 -21.77 10.91 5.97
C MET A 222 -20.80 11.75 5.13
N TRP A 223 -19.67 12.13 5.72
CA TRP A 223 -18.64 12.88 5.02
C TRP A 223 -18.03 12.07 3.85
N ARG A 224 -17.74 10.78 4.05
CA ARG A 224 -17.23 9.90 2.99
C ARG A 224 -18.23 9.74 1.84
N LEU A 225 -19.52 9.57 2.16
CA LEU A 225 -20.59 9.51 1.16
C LEU A 225 -20.68 10.79 0.34
N TRP A 226 -20.56 11.93 0.99
CA TRP A 226 -20.54 13.22 0.30
C TRP A 226 -19.32 13.37 -0.62
N MET A 227 -18.14 13.00 -0.16
CA MET A 227 -16.90 13.13 -0.93
C MET A 227 -16.81 12.16 -2.12
N LEU A 228 -17.14 10.89 -1.93
CA LEU A 228 -16.96 9.84 -2.95
C LEU A 228 -18.28 9.46 -3.68
N GLY A 229 -19.44 9.72 -3.09
CA GLY A 229 -20.75 9.25 -3.56
C GLY A 229 -21.16 7.90 -2.96
N THR A 230 -22.39 7.50 -3.23
CA THR A 230 -23.06 6.37 -2.55
C THR A 230 -22.54 4.98 -2.92
N ASN A 231 -21.95 4.83 -4.10
CA ASN A 231 -21.62 3.50 -4.66
C ASN A 231 -20.31 2.89 -4.13
N HIS A 232 -19.59 3.56 -3.22
CA HIS A 232 -18.21 3.20 -2.86
C HIS A 232 -17.97 2.91 -1.37
N LEU A 233 -19.03 2.65 -0.58
CA LEU A 233 -18.88 2.39 0.87
C LEU A 233 -18.23 1.03 1.17
N LEU A 234 -18.54 0.00 0.39
CA LEU A 234 -18.16 -1.38 0.69
C LEU A 234 -17.41 -2.11 -0.43
N SER A 235 -17.32 -1.52 -1.61
CA SER A 235 -16.62 -2.15 -2.74
C SER A 235 -15.21 -1.58 -2.88
N GLY A 236 -14.20 -2.32 -2.42
CA GLY A 236 -12.81 -2.03 -2.76
C GLY A 236 -12.59 -2.25 -4.26
N TYR A 237 -12.29 -1.17 -5.02
CA TYR A 237 -11.94 -1.22 -6.45
C TYR A 237 -12.91 -2.03 -7.34
N GLY A 238 -14.15 -2.20 -6.90
CA GLY A 238 -15.17 -2.89 -7.68
C GLY A 238 -15.13 -4.40 -7.69
N HIS A 239 -14.25 -5.00 -6.94
CA HIS A 239 -14.23 -6.44 -6.76
C HIS A 239 -15.16 -6.85 -5.62
N HIS A 240 -16.11 -7.72 -5.92
CA HIS A 240 -16.91 -8.36 -4.88
C HIS A 240 -16.25 -9.69 -4.51
N PRO A 241 -15.94 -9.93 -3.22
CA PRO A 241 -15.39 -11.20 -2.81
C PRO A 241 -16.41 -12.32 -3.07
N GLY A 242 -16.05 -13.27 -3.93
CA GLY A 242 -16.80 -14.52 -4.07
C GLY A 242 -16.49 -15.45 -2.89
N TRP A 243 -17.35 -16.44 -2.66
CA TRP A 243 -17.12 -17.45 -1.62
C TRP A 243 -15.79 -18.18 -1.79
N SER A 244 -15.38 -18.48 -3.04
CA SER A 244 -14.08 -19.09 -3.33
C SER A 244 -12.91 -18.21 -2.85
N THR A 245 -12.97 -16.91 -3.07
CA THR A 245 -11.95 -15.95 -2.61
C THR A 245 -11.87 -15.92 -1.09
N ALA A 246 -13.01 -15.97 -0.40
CA ALA A 246 -13.05 -15.99 1.05
C ALA A 246 -12.38 -17.24 1.65
N PHE A 247 -12.50 -18.41 0.99
CA PHE A 247 -11.84 -19.65 1.44
C PHE A 247 -10.32 -19.63 1.21
N HIS A 248 -9.83 -19.01 0.15
CA HIS A 248 -8.40 -18.92 -0.14
C HIS A 248 -7.70 -17.79 0.64
N PHE A 249 -8.46 -16.82 1.13
CA PHE A 249 -7.94 -15.66 1.84
C PHE A 249 -6.97 -15.98 2.98
N PRO A 250 -7.20 -16.91 3.90
CA PRO A 250 -6.27 -17.18 4.98
C PRO A 250 -4.90 -17.64 4.47
N TYR A 251 -4.89 -18.46 3.42
CA TYR A 251 -3.66 -18.95 2.81
C TYR A 251 -2.88 -17.84 2.11
N GLU A 252 -3.55 -17.01 1.32
CA GLU A 252 -2.95 -15.84 0.67
C GLU A 252 -2.39 -14.84 1.69
N ALA A 253 -3.13 -14.60 2.79
CA ALA A 253 -2.65 -13.74 3.86
C ALA A 253 -1.38 -14.27 4.52
N ILE A 254 -1.28 -15.57 4.77
CA ILE A 254 -0.07 -16.22 5.32
C ILE A 254 1.11 -16.05 4.38
N ILE A 255 0.93 -16.25 3.07
CA ILE A 255 1.98 -16.05 2.06
C ILE A 255 2.43 -14.58 2.03
N LEU A 256 1.50 -13.64 2.01
CA LEU A 256 1.82 -12.20 2.03
C LEU A 256 2.47 -11.75 3.34
N MET A 257 2.20 -12.44 4.44
CA MET A 257 2.94 -12.23 5.69
C MET A 257 4.39 -12.69 5.60
N GLY A 258 4.79 -13.34 4.48
CA GLY A 258 6.14 -13.85 4.25
C GLY A 258 6.42 -15.20 4.93
N TRP A 259 5.39 -15.90 5.36
CA TRP A 259 5.48 -17.19 6.05
C TRP A 259 5.28 -18.33 5.04
N THR A 260 6.24 -18.42 4.10
CA THR A 260 6.13 -19.27 2.91
C THR A 260 6.76 -20.65 3.09
N THR A 261 7.70 -20.79 4.03
CA THR A 261 8.40 -22.05 4.24
C THR A 261 7.67 -22.96 5.23
N PRO A 262 7.76 -24.30 5.08
CA PRO A 262 7.09 -25.24 5.98
C PRO A 262 7.44 -25.05 7.46
N TRP A 263 8.69 -24.71 7.78
CA TRP A 263 9.11 -24.47 9.16
C TRP A 263 8.49 -23.19 9.76
N GLN A 264 8.32 -22.13 8.97
CA GLN A 264 7.63 -20.90 9.39
C GLN A 264 6.15 -21.19 9.66
N GLN A 265 5.49 -21.94 8.78
CA GLN A 265 4.10 -22.37 8.96
C GLN A 265 3.94 -23.25 10.21
N PHE A 266 4.86 -24.18 10.45
CA PHE A 266 4.88 -24.99 11.66
C PHE A 266 4.98 -24.12 12.92
N ILE A 267 5.89 -23.15 12.96
CA ILE A 267 6.04 -22.21 14.07
C ILE A 267 4.74 -21.40 14.27
N LEU A 268 4.10 -20.96 13.19
CA LEU A 268 2.81 -20.25 13.25
C LEU A 268 1.74 -21.13 13.90
N VAL A 269 1.63 -22.39 13.48
CA VAL A 269 0.66 -23.37 14.05
C VAL A 269 0.92 -23.58 15.54
N VAL A 270 2.18 -23.82 15.94
CA VAL A 270 2.54 -24.00 17.36
C VAL A 270 2.17 -22.78 18.20
N ASN A 271 2.49 -21.58 17.70
CA ASN A 271 2.18 -20.34 18.44
C ASN A 271 0.68 -20.02 18.43
N SER A 272 -0.05 -20.37 17.38
CA SER A 272 -1.50 -20.28 17.34
C SER A 272 -2.14 -21.22 18.37
N ALA A 273 -1.63 -22.43 18.52
CA ALA A 273 -2.04 -23.37 19.56
C ALA A 273 -1.72 -22.85 20.98
N LEU A 274 -0.56 -22.24 21.20
CA LEU A 274 -0.21 -21.59 22.46
C LEU A 274 -1.14 -20.40 22.78
N PHE A 275 -1.47 -19.58 21.78
CA PHE A 275 -2.42 -18.49 21.93
C PHE A 275 -3.84 -19.01 22.24
N LEU A 276 -4.28 -20.05 21.54
CA LEU A 276 -5.57 -20.70 21.79
C LEU A 276 -5.61 -21.27 23.23
N TRP A 277 -4.57 -21.94 23.65
CA TRP A 277 -4.43 -22.43 25.02
C TRP A 277 -4.50 -21.29 26.04
N PHE A 278 -3.80 -20.16 25.79
CA PHE A 278 -3.91 -18.94 26.58
C PHE A 278 -5.35 -18.43 26.69
N VAL A 279 -6.13 -18.48 25.61
CA VAL A 279 -7.53 -18.05 25.55
C VAL A 279 -8.42 -19.00 26.38
N LEU A 280 -8.24 -20.32 26.20
CA LEU A 280 -9.10 -21.34 26.78
C LEU A 280 -8.87 -21.54 28.28
N THR A 281 -7.67 -21.29 28.79
CA THR A 281 -7.32 -21.51 30.19
C THR A 281 -7.78 -20.40 31.14
N ARG A 282 -8.50 -19.40 30.67
CA ARG A 282 -8.92 -18.27 31.50
C ARG A 282 -10.34 -17.75 31.23
N PRO A 283 -10.90 -16.92 32.17
CA PRO A 283 -12.32 -16.63 32.24
C PRO A 283 -12.86 -15.86 31.02
N ARG A 284 -14.20 -15.83 30.90
CA ARG A 284 -15.02 -15.23 29.81
C ARG A 284 -14.52 -13.87 29.27
N THR A 285 -13.85 -13.05 30.11
CA THR A 285 -13.27 -11.77 29.70
C THR A 285 -12.19 -11.88 28.65
N ARG A 286 -11.40 -12.97 28.63
CA ARG A 286 -10.34 -13.18 27.63
C ARG A 286 -10.86 -13.67 26.31
N LEU A 287 -11.88 -14.51 26.34
CA LEU A 287 -12.59 -14.90 25.12
C LEU A 287 -13.12 -13.66 24.39
N THR A 288 -13.76 -12.73 25.13
CA THR A 288 -14.26 -11.48 24.55
C THR A 288 -13.13 -10.65 23.95
N VAL A 289 -11.99 -10.48 24.64
CA VAL A 289 -10.83 -9.77 24.10
C VAL A 289 -10.32 -10.44 22.82
N SER A 290 -10.19 -11.76 22.82
CA SER A 290 -9.70 -12.50 21.66
C SER A 290 -10.67 -12.41 20.48
N LEU A 291 -11.96 -12.48 20.68
CA LEU A 291 -12.96 -12.27 19.62
C LEU A 291 -12.92 -10.84 19.07
N CYS A 292 -12.73 -9.84 19.95
CA CYS A 292 -12.52 -8.46 19.51
C CYS A 292 -11.25 -8.31 18.65
N LEU A 293 -10.16 -8.93 19.07
CA LEU A 293 -8.91 -8.90 18.32
C LEU A 293 -9.06 -9.58 16.94
N ILE A 294 -9.73 -10.73 16.88
CA ILE A 294 -10.04 -11.43 15.63
C ILE A 294 -10.94 -10.57 14.74
N ALA A 295 -11.95 -9.93 15.31
CA ALA A 295 -12.83 -9.04 14.55
C ALA A 295 -12.06 -7.84 13.96
N ILE A 296 -11.18 -7.21 14.73
CA ILE A 296 -10.30 -6.15 14.22
C ILE A 296 -9.40 -6.66 13.10
N LEU A 297 -8.93 -7.89 13.19
CA LEU A 297 -8.06 -8.50 12.19
C LEU A 297 -8.79 -8.73 10.87
N VAL A 298 -10.04 -9.16 10.91
CA VAL A 298 -10.80 -9.62 9.73
C VAL A 298 -11.62 -8.49 9.10
N LEU A 299 -12.35 -7.71 9.90
CA LEU A 299 -13.31 -6.72 9.39
C LEU A 299 -12.72 -5.70 8.40
N PRO A 300 -11.54 -5.11 8.64
CA PRO A 300 -10.94 -4.15 7.71
C PRO A 300 -10.48 -4.78 6.39
N LEU A 301 -10.28 -6.10 6.37
CA LEU A 301 -9.78 -6.81 5.20
C LEU A 301 -10.88 -7.27 4.25
N ILE A 302 -12.12 -7.41 4.73
CA ILE A 302 -13.23 -7.88 3.90
C ILE A 302 -13.34 -7.15 2.55
N PRO A 303 -13.28 -5.80 2.48
CA PRO A 303 -13.40 -5.09 1.21
C PRO A 303 -12.21 -5.27 0.26
N VAL A 304 -11.05 -5.70 0.77
CA VAL A 304 -9.78 -5.78 0.02
C VAL A 304 -9.31 -7.21 -0.23
N ILE A 305 -10.07 -8.22 0.20
CA ILE A 305 -9.74 -9.63 -0.04
C ILE A 305 -9.34 -9.90 -1.50
N PRO A 306 -10.06 -9.40 -2.54
CA PRO A 306 -9.74 -9.70 -3.93
C PRO A 306 -8.45 -9.04 -4.44
N ILE A 307 -7.92 -8.05 -3.73
CA ILE A 307 -6.76 -7.25 -4.12
C ILE A 307 -5.73 -7.17 -2.99
N LEU A 308 -5.63 -8.23 -2.21
CA LEU A 308 -4.79 -8.26 -1.02
C LEU A 308 -3.34 -7.89 -1.36
N SER A 309 -2.75 -7.04 -0.52
CA SER A 309 -1.37 -6.57 -0.65
C SER A 309 -0.75 -6.42 0.73
N TYR A 310 0.57 -6.44 0.82
CA TYR A 310 1.33 -6.29 2.07
C TYR A 310 0.85 -5.12 2.95
N ARG A 311 0.54 -3.97 2.35
CA ARG A 311 0.08 -2.75 3.05
C ARG A 311 -1.22 -2.93 3.82
N TYR A 312 -2.13 -3.77 3.32
CA TYR A 312 -3.40 -4.04 3.99
C TYR A 312 -3.22 -4.88 5.25
N LEU A 313 -2.12 -5.61 5.34
CA LEU A 313 -1.80 -6.47 6.48
C LEU A 313 -1.15 -5.74 7.65
N MET A 314 -0.94 -4.42 7.61
CA MET A 314 -0.30 -3.70 8.72
C MET A 314 -1.02 -3.87 10.05
N LEU A 315 -2.32 -3.59 10.08
CA LEU A 315 -3.12 -3.75 11.28
C LEU A 315 -3.26 -5.23 11.71
N PRO A 316 -3.59 -6.17 10.79
CA PRO A 316 -3.53 -7.60 11.08
C PRO A 316 -2.22 -8.08 11.67
N MET A 317 -1.08 -7.69 11.11
CA MET A 317 0.25 -8.09 11.61
C MET A 317 0.56 -7.55 12.99
N LEU A 318 0.07 -6.37 13.34
CA LEU A 318 0.19 -5.85 14.71
C LEU A 318 -0.53 -6.77 15.70
N PHE A 319 -1.75 -7.23 15.37
CA PHE A 319 -2.50 -8.13 16.25
C PHE A 319 -1.93 -9.55 16.29
N VAL A 320 -1.43 -10.08 15.18
CA VAL A 320 -0.67 -11.33 15.16
C VAL A 320 0.55 -11.19 16.08
N SER A 321 1.30 -10.11 15.98
CA SER A 321 2.47 -9.84 16.82
C SER A 321 2.11 -9.76 18.31
N LEU A 322 0.98 -9.13 18.65
CA LEU A 322 0.46 -9.08 20.00
C LEU A 322 0.06 -10.47 20.51
N ALA A 323 -0.64 -11.26 19.69
CA ALA A 323 -1.04 -12.62 20.04
C ALA A 323 0.19 -13.51 20.31
N LEU A 324 1.22 -13.42 19.47
CA LEU A 324 2.49 -14.15 19.64
C LEU A 324 3.21 -13.72 20.94
N ALA A 325 3.30 -12.41 21.20
CA ALA A 325 3.91 -11.89 22.42
C ALA A 325 3.16 -12.34 23.67
N LEU A 326 1.81 -12.33 23.65
CA LEU A 326 0.98 -12.80 24.76
C LEU A 326 1.15 -14.31 24.99
N GLY A 327 1.17 -15.12 23.94
CA GLY A 327 1.37 -16.56 24.05
C GLY A 327 2.72 -16.92 24.69
N LEU A 328 3.80 -16.33 24.17
CA LEU A 328 5.16 -16.55 24.69
C LEU A 328 5.31 -16.09 26.16
N PHE A 329 4.82 -14.89 26.46
CA PHE A 329 4.94 -14.33 27.81
C PHE A 329 4.10 -15.12 28.82
N HIS A 330 2.93 -15.60 28.40
CA HIS A 330 2.09 -16.45 29.22
C HIS A 330 2.77 -17.79 29.54
N LEU A 331 3.35 -18.44 28.54
CA LEU A 331 4.09 -19.68 28.71
C LEU A 331 5.28 -19.48 29.68
N TRP A 332 5.99 -18.36 29.53
CA TRP A 332 7.08 -17.99 30.43
C TRP A 332 6.66 -17.82 31.88
N GLN A 333 5.50 -17.18 32.12
CA GLN A 333 5.02 -16.88 33.48
C GLN A 333 4.41 -18.07 34.21
N GLN A 334 3.73 -18.97 33.49
CA GLN A 334 2.95 -20.04 34.13
C GLN A 334 3.78 -21.23 34.60
N THR A 335 5.03 -21.30 34.21
CA THR A 335 5.83 -22.48 34.52
C THR A 335 7.00 -22.15 35.41
N SER A 336 7.16 -22.94 36.47
CA SER A 336 8.38 -23.02 37.29
C SER A 336 9.44 -23.93 36.65
N CYS A 337 9.02 -24.76 35.67
CA CYS A 337 9.89 -25.73 35.01
C CYS A 337 10.86 -25.05 34.06
N SER A 338 12.17 -25.27 34.26
CA SER A 338 13.25 -24.69 33.45
C SER A 338 13.18 -25.11 31.98
N TYR A 339 12.75 -26.34 31.68
CA TYR A 339 12.60 -26.81 30.30
C TYR A 339 11.55 -26.04 29.52
N VAL A 340 10.41 -25.72 30.14
CA VAL A 340 9.35 -24.96 29.47
C VAL A 340 9.76 -23.50 29.26
N LYS A 341 10.53 -22.90 30.18
CA LYS A 341 11.14 -21.58 29.98
C LYS A 341 12.14 -21.60 28.81
N ALA A 342 12.98 -22.63 28.74
CA ALA A 342 13.89 -22.81 27.62
C ALA A 342 13.13 -22.96 26.29
N LEU A 343 12.05 -23.75 26.26
CA LEU A 343 11.20 -23.91 25.08
C LEU A 343 10.55 -22.57 24.68
N SER A 344 10.08 -21.78 25.64
CA SER A 344 9.52 -20.44 25.37
C SER A 344 10.57 -19.51 24.75
N LEU A 345 11.82 -19.54 25.24
CA LEU A 345 12.91 -18.76 24.68
C LEU A 345 13.25 -19.21 23.26
N ILE A 346 13.38 -20.53 23.04
CA ILE A 346 13.65 -21.11 21.71
C ILE A 346 12.53 -20.73 20.74
N SER A 347 11.25 -20.87 21.15
CA SER A 347 10.11 -20.43 20.33
C SER A 347 10.17 -18.94 20.01
N GLY A 348 10.54 -18.10 20.96
CA GLY A 348 10.69 -16.65 20.76
C GLY A 348 11.78 -16.32 19.74
N VAL A 349 12.93 -16.97 19.83
CA VAL A 349 14.03 -16.82 18.86
C VAL A 349 13.62 -17.32 17.50
N ALA A 350 12.97 -18.48 17.42
CA ALA A 350 12.48 -19.04 16.15
C ALA A 350 11.45 -18.13 15.47
N LEU A 351 10.51 -17.55 16.26
CA LEU A 351 9.55 -16.57 15.76
C LEU A 351 10.21 -15.30 15.24
N LEU A 352 11.20 -14.78 15.98
CA LEU A 352 11.94 -13.60 15.55
C LEU A 352 12.70 -13.89 14.25
N THR A 353 13.37 -15.04 14.15
CA THR A 353 14.05 -15.46 12.93
C THR A 353 13.08 -15.59 11.76
N ALA A 354 11.90 -16.21 11.97
CA ALA A 354 10.87 -16.33 10.96
C ALA A 354 10.37 -14.96 10.48
N SER A 355 10.15 -14.03 11.41
CA SER A 355 9.72 -12.67 11.10
C SER A 355 10.80 -11.89 10.34
N CYS A 356 12.06 -11.97 10.75
CA CYS A 356 13.18 -11.36 10.02
C CYS A 356 13.30 -11.92 8.60
N THR A 357 13.17 -13.23 8.43
CA THR A 357 13.19 -13.86 7.10
C THR A 357 12.02 -13.35 6.24
N ALA A 358 10.80 -13.26 6.82
CA ALA A 358 9.63 -12.74 6.14
C ALA A 358 9.82 -11.27 5.69
N ARG A 359 10.44 -10.44 6.53
CA ARG A 359 10.84 -9.08 6.17
C ARG A 359 11.83 -9.08 5.00
N ASP A 360 12.88 -9.87 5.13
CA ASP A 360 14.00 -9.87 4.18
C ASP A 360 13.60 -10.49 2.82
N THR A 361 12.57 -11.33 2.78
CA THR A 361 11.97 -11.86 1.53
C THR A 361 10.91 -10.96 0.92
N ASN A 362 10.54 -9.84 1.57
CA ASN A 362 9.57 -8.90 1.02
C ASN A 362 10.09 -8.29 -0.30
N PRO A 363 9.33 -8.37 -1.42
CA PRO A 363 9.79 -7.89 -2.72
C PRO A 363 10.16 -6.41 -2.74
N TRP A 364 9.45 -5.57 -2.00
CA TRP A 364 9.74 -4.14 -1.90
C TRP A 364 11.02 -3.85 -1.13
N TRP A 365 11.30 -4.66 -0.10
CA TRP A 365 12.50 -4.53 0.69
C TRP A 365 13.74 -5.11 0.00
N GLN A 366 13.59 -6.27 -0.67
CA GLN A 366 14.68 -6.91 -1.43
C GLN A 366 15.07 -6.13 -2.68
N ASN A 367 14.12 -5.45 -3.31
CA ASN A 367 14.32 -4.85 -4.62
C ASN A 367 15.09 -3.52 -4.55
N ARG A 368 16.30 -3.56 -3.99
CA ARG A 368 17.20 -2.38 -3.98
C ARG A 368 17.57 -1.93 -5.39
N GLN A 369 17.72 -2.87 -6.32
CA GLN A 369 17.96 -2.53 -7.73
C GLN A 369 16.76 -1.78 -8.32
N GLY A 370 15.53 -2.17 -8.00
CA GLY A 370 14.34 -1.44 -8.39
C GLY A 370 14.31 -0.02 -7.82
N VAL A 371 14.67 0.17 -6.55
CA VAL A 371 14.77 1.51 -5.93
C VAL A 371 15.82 2.38 -6.65
N CYS A 372 17.00 1.84 -6.92
CA CYS A 372 18.03 2.53 -7.69
C CYS A 372 17.56 2.86 -9.10
N ARG A 373 16.81 1.96 -9.72
CA ARG A 373 16.26 2.15 -11.06
C ARG A 373 15.19 3.26 -11.07
N TYR A 374 14.24 3.26 -10.12
CA TYR A 374 13.27 4.37 -9.97
C TYR A 374 13.98 5.72 -9.82
N ARG A 375 15.05 5.78 -9.03
CA ARG A 375 15.86 6.98 -8.86
C ARG A 375 16.49 7.43 -10.18
N ALA A 376 17.22 6.54 -10.85
CA ALA A 376 17.94 6.86 -12.07
C ALA A 376 16.98 7.26 -13.20
N GLU A 377 15.89 6.53 -13.41
CA GLU A 377 14.87 6.83 -14.41
C GLU A 377 14.13 8.14 -14.07
N GLY A 378 13.75 8.33 -12.80
CA GLY A 378 13.04 9.54 -12.35
C GLY A 378 13.91 10.79 -12.48
N GLN A 379 15.19 10.74 -12.09
CA GLN A 379 16.13 11.84 -12.26
C GLN A 379 16.37 12.15 -13.75
N PHE A 380 16.49 11.10 -14.56
CA PHE A 380 16.61 11.27 -16.01
C PHE A 380 15.39 11.95 -16.63
N LEU A 381 14.19 11.58 -16.23
CA LEU A 381 12.97 12.21 -16.72
C LEU A 381 12.82 13.66 -16.26
N MET A 382 13.32 13.99 -15.07
CA MET A 382 13.26 15.37 -14.56
C MET A 382 14.31 16.28 -15.19
N ALA A 383 15.52 15.80 -15.52
CA ALA A 383 16.66 16.62 -15.94
C ALA A 383 17.31 16.18 -17.27
N GLY A 384 16.85 15.12 -17.91
CA GLY A 384 17.42 14.58 -19.14
C GLY A 384 17.12 15.42 -20.39
N PRO A 385 17.79 15.12 -21.50
CA PRO A 385 17.63 15.84 -22.76
C PRO A 385 16.21 15.76 -23.31
N PRO A 386 15.66 16.84 -23.90
CA PRO A 386 14.26 16.89 -24.32
C PRO A 386 13.92 15.95 -25.50
N ASP A 387 14.91 15.55 -26.27
CA ASP A 387 14.80 14.66 -27.44
C ASP A 387 15.17 13.20 -27.12
N ALA A 388 15.45 12.89 -25.86
CA ALA A 388 15.76 11.54 -25.41
C ALA A 388 14.51 10.66 -25.27
N VAL A 389 14.68 9.36 -25.50
CA VAL A 389 13.65 8.35 -25.29
C VAL A 389 14.13 7.30 -24.28
N LEU A 390 13.49 7.21 -23.12
CA LEU A 390 13.74 6.17 -22.14
C LEU A 390 12.99 4.90 -22.52
N VAL A 391 13.72 3.83 -22.80
CA VAL A 391 13.17 2.55 -23.28
C VAL A 391 12.98 1.57 -22.15
N GLU A 392 11.85 0.83 -22.18
CA GLU A 392 11.53 -0.24 -21.23
C GLU A 392 11.67 0.18 -19.77
N PRO A 393 11.02 1.26 -19.34
CA PRO A 393 11.08 1.75 -17.97
C PRO A 393 10.42 0.77 -16.97
N LEU A 394 10.87 0.81 -15.70
CA LEU A 394 10.39 -0.10 -14.65
C LEU A 394 9.00 0.27 -14.13
N GLY A 395 8.74 1.56 -13.97
CA GLY A 395 7.55 2.05 -13.27
C GLY A 395 6.26 1.86 -14.06
N PRO A 396 5.11 1.89 -13.39
CA PRO A 396 3.82 1.89 -14.06
C PRO A 396 3.56 3.22 -14.78
N GLY A 397 2.65 3.22 -15.75
CA GLY A 397 2.33 4.40 -16.56
C GLY A 397 1.97 5.65 -15.74
N TRP A 398 1.16 5.48 -14.69
CA TRP A 398 0.74 6.59 -13.82
C TRP A 398 1.91 7.23 -13.04
N TYR A 399 2.96 6.48 -12.71
CA TYR A 399 4.18 7.03 -12.11
C TYR A 399 4.82 8.07 -13.03
N TYR A 400 4.99 7.73 -14.30
CA TYR A 400 5.59 8.62 -15.29
C TYR A 400 4.68 9.78 -15.67
N GLU A 401 3.38 9.55 -15.79
CA GLU A 401 2.40 10.62 -15.98
C GLU A 401 2.52 11.69 -14.88
N GLY A 402 2.61 11.25 -13.61
CA GLY A 402 2.84 12.14 -12.49
C GLY A 402 4.14 12.94 -12.60
N LEU A 403 5.26 12.28 -12.97
CA LEU A 403 6.55 12.94 -13.16
C LEU A 403 6.54 13.94 -14.34
N PHE A 404 5.91 13.61 -15.47
CA PHE A 404 5.77 14.54 -16.60
C PHE A 404 4.99 15.79 -16.22
N TRP A 405 3.88 15.60 -15.49
CA TRP A 405 3.09 16.73 -15.01
C TRP A 405 3.91 17.61 -14.06
N LEU A 406 4.62 17.02 -13.11
CA LEU A 406 5.50 17.73 -12.17
C LEU A 406 6.63 18.45 -12.89
N ARG A 407 7.28 17.82 -13.87
CA ARG A 407 8.30 18.46 -14.69
C ARG A 407 7.78 19.73 -15.36
N LYS A 408 6.65 19.64 -16.07
CA LYS A 408 6.01 20.80 -16.74
C LYS A 408 5.73 21.93 -15.74
N ARG A 409 5.28 21.58 -14.54
CA ARG A 409 4.94 22.57 -13.52
C ARG A 409 6.12 23.20 -12.83
N LEU A 410 7.16 22.44 -12.52
CA LEU A 410 8.30 22.86 -11.71
C LEU A 410 9.42 23.48 -12.56
N ILE A 411 9.75 22.86 -13.70
CA ILE A 411 10.86 23.28 -14.54
C ILE A 411 10.39 24.25 -15.62
N ARG A 412 9.07 24.32 -15.86
CA ARG A 412 8.44 25.13 -16.92
C ARG A 412 8.90 24.78 -18.34
N GLU A 413 9.52 23.63 -18.51
CA GLU A 413 9.87 23.09 -19.82
C GLU A 413 8.75 22.22 -20.37
N THR A 414 8.27 22.55 -21.55
CA THR A 414 7.21 21.78 -22.24
C THR A 414 7.78 20.53 -22.92
N ARG A 415 9.08 20.52 -23.24
CA ARG A 415 9.77 19.39 -23.86
C ARG A 415 10.65 18.68 -22.85
N GLY A 416 10.56 17.36 -22.78
CA GLY A 416 11.35 16.52 -21.90
C GLY A 416 11.57 15.14 -22.51
N PRO A 417 12.40 14.28 -21.87
CA PRO A 417 12.56 12.91 -22.32
C PRO A 417 11.20 12.24 -22.46
N GLN A 418 11.05 11.48 -23.52
CA GLN A 418 9.87 10.65 -23.77
C GLN A 418 10.07 9.26 -23.16
N ILE A 419 9.00 8.49 -23.06
CA ILE A 419 9.03 7.10 -22.60
C ILE A 419 8.55 6.21 -23.72
N CYS A 420 9.24 5.08 -23.87
CA CYS A 420 8.85 3.99 -24.72
C CYS A 420 8.76 2.70 -23.88
N GLY A 421 7.56 2.22 -23.66
CA GLY A 421 7.32 0.99 -22.89
C GLY A 421 7.61 -0.31 -23.66
N ASP A 422 7.72 -0.22 -24.98
CA ASP A 422 8.01 -1.36 -25.86
C ASP A 422 9.00 -0.95 -26.96
N ARG A 423 10.21 -1.44 -26.86
CA ARG A 423 11.30 -1.10 -27.77
C ARG A 423 10.96 -1.41 -29.24
N CYS A 424 10.34 -2.57 -29.47
CA CYS A 424 10.03 -2.99 -30.83
C CYS A 424 8.95 -2.12 -31.48
N LEU A 425 7.91 -1.81 -30.71
CA LEU A 425 6.83 -0.96 -31.19
C LEU A 425 7.32 0.46 -31.47
N CYS A 426 8.12 1.04 -30.59
CA CYS A 426 8.68 2.37 -30.79
C CYS A 426 9.62 2.44 -32.00
N TYR A 427 10.38 1.38 -32.25
CA TYR A 427 11.19 1.26 -33.45
C TYR A 427 10.31 1.34 -34.72
N HIS A 428 9.20 0.62 -34.74
CA HIS A 428 8.28 0.59 -35.92
C HIS A 428 7.43 1.86 -36.05
N LEU A 429 7.15 2.56 -34.96
CA LEU A 429 6.45 3.84 -35.02
C LEU A 429 7.34 4.99 -35.52
N GLY A 430 8.59 4.68 -35.90
CA GLY A 430 9.50 5.68 -36.45
C GLY A 430 9.94 6.70 -35.40
N ALA A 431 10.04 6.29 -34.14
CA ALA A 431 10.68 7.12 -33.13
C ALA A 431 12.11 7.41 -33.58
N SER A 432 12.25 8.48 -34.39
CA SER A 432 13.48 8.89 -35.09
C SER A 432 14.55 9.45 -34.16
N SER A 433 14.41 9.20 -32.87
CA SER A 433 15.38 9.67 -31.90
C SER A 433 16.67 8.87 -32.07
N GLU A 434 17.70 9.53 -32.48
CA GLU A 434 19.07 9.01 -32.45
C GLU A 434 19.54 8.77 -30.99
N ARG A 435 18.72 9.08 -29.97
CA ARG A 435 19.07 9.11 -28.56
C ARG A 435 18.14 8.26 -27.73
N TRP A 436 18.31 6.94 -27.85
CA TRP A 436 17.65 5.99 -26.98
C TRP A 436 18.48 5.77 -25.72
N TRP A 437 17.80 5.71 -24.59
CA TRP A 437 18.38 5.54 -23.27
C TRP A 437 17.73 4.36 -22.54
N THR A 438 18.50 3.62 -21.79
CA THR A 438 18.00 2.52 -20.96
C THR A 438 18.73 2.49 -19.63
N TYR A 439 18.08 1.88 -18.63
CA TYR A 439 18.73 1.64 -17.35
C TYR A 439 19.65 0.43 -17.45
N ALA A 440 20.92 0.59 -17.11
CA ALA A 440 21.88 -0.49 -16.98
C ALA A 440 22.93 -0.14 -15.93
N ASP A 441 23.31 -1.10 -15.12
CA ASP A 441 24.37 -1.02 -14.11
C ASP A 441 24.24 0.20 -13.15
N GLY A 442 23.03 0.50 -12.70
CA GLY A 442 22.77 1.56 -11.74
C GLY A 442 22.50 2.93 -12.31
N VAL A 443 22.67 3.13 -13.63
CA VAL A 443 22.52 4.43 -14.29
C VAL A 443 21.69 4.32 -15.57
N VAL A 444 21.12 5.46 -16.00
CA VAL A 444 20.49 5.58 -17.32
C VAL A 444 21.57 6.00 -18.31
N ARG A 445 21.78 5.22 -19.36
CA ARG A 445 22.81 5.43 -20.37
C ARG A 445 22.27 5.31 -21.79
N PRO A 446 22.91 5.96 -22.78
CA PRO A 446 22.50 5.82 -24.17
C PRO A 446 22.68 4.38 -24.66
N VAL A 447 21.77 3.94 -25.53
CA VAL A 447 21.78 2.63 -26.16
C VAL A 447 21.60 2.76 -27.66
N ALA A 448 22.24 1.88 -28.41
CA ALA A 448 22.09 1.88 -29.87
C ALA A 448 20.65 1.59 -30.28
N HIS A 449 20.14 2.39 -31.19
CA HIS A 449 18.85 2.19 -31.84
C HIS A 449 18.99 1.04 -32.86
N ASN A 450 18.71 -0.19 -32.44
CA ASN A 450 18.81 -1.36 -33.31
C ASN A 450 17.55 -2.23 -33.24
N LYS A 451 17.32 -2.97 -34.32
CA LYS A 451 16.18 -3.88 -34.52
C LYS A 451 16.40 -5.28 -33.89
N GLN A 452 17.57 -5.52 -33.30
CA GLN A 452 17.97 -6.84 -32.83
C GLN A 452 17.00 -7.37 -31.75
N GLY A 453 16.44 -8.55 -31.96
CA GLY A 453 15.45 -9.16 -31.06
C GLY A 453 14.01 -8.69 -31.23
N CYS A 454 13.73 -7.84 -32.25
CA CYS A 454 12.38 -7.36 -32.54
C CYS A 454 11.79 -8.12 -33.74
N GLU A 455 10.86 -9.03 -33.49
CA GLU A 455 10.06 -9.67 -34.53
C GLU A 455 8.62 -9.15 -34.44
N LEU A 456 8.37 -7.99 -35.06
CA LEU A 456 7.02 -7.45 -35.21
C LEU A 456 6.39 -8.00 -36.45
N ARG A 457 5.19 -8.58 -36.34
CA ARG A 457 4.34 -9.04 -37.42
C ARG A 457 3.11 -8.13 -37.53
N PRO A 458 3.21 -6.99 -38.21
CA PRO A 458 2.13 -5.99 -38.23
C PRO A 458 0.85 -6.54 -38.87
N GLU A 459 0.95 -7.48 -39.81
CA GLU A 459 -0.18 -8.12 -40.49
C GLU A 459 -0.86 -9.23 -39.68
N ALA A 460 -0.25 -9.71 -38.59
CA ALA A 460 -0.84 -10.78 -37.80
C ALA A 460 -2.21 -10.38 -37.26
N PRO A 461 -3.23 -11.26 -37.33
CA PRO A 461 -4.59 -10.94 -36.93
C PRO A 461 -4.64 -10.54 -35.44
N LEU A 462 -5.43 -9.51 -35.16
CA LEU A 462 -5.62 -9.03 -33.78
C LEU A 462 -7.02 -8.43 -33.69
N SER A 463 -7.75 -8.79 -32.62
CA SER A 463 -9.05 -8.20 -32.32
C SER A 463 -9.02 -7.58 -30.91
N VAL A 464 -9.63 -6.40 -30.82
CA VAL A 464 -9.68 -5.60 -29.58
C VAL A 464 -11.11 -5.13 -29.39
N LYS A 465 -11.68 -5.47 -28.25
CA LYS A 465 -12.99 -4.99 -27.84
C LYS A 465 -12.91 -4.44 -26.43
N PHE A 466 -13.33 -3.17 -26.26
CA PHE A 466 -13.52 -2.53 -24.95
C PHE A 466 -14.94 -2.01 -24.88
N ARG A 467 -15.53 -2.12 -23.70
CA ARG A 467 -16.81 -1.51 -23.35
C ARG A 467 -16.68 -0.82 -22.00
N TYR A 468 -16.99 0.46 -21.97
CA TYR A 468 -17.11 1.22 -20.73
C TYR A 468 -18.58 1.35 -20.35
N ALA A 469 -19.00 0.71 -19.27
CA ALA A 469 -20.37 0.75 -18.77
C ALA A 469 -20.40 0.45 -17.25
N ASP A 470 -21.34 1.07 -16.53
CA ASP A 470 -21.53 0.91 -15.07
C ASP A 470 -20.26 1.25 -14.27
N GLY A 471 -19.49 2.25 -14.73
CA GLY A 471 -18.21 2.63 -14.12
C GLY A 471 -17.14 1.53 -14.22
N ALA A 472 -17.24 0.61 -15.18
CA ALA A 472 -16.29 -0.46 -15.41
C ALA A 472 -15.87 -0.54 -16.88
N ILE A 473 -14.59 -0.82 -17.11
CA ILE A 473 -14.08 -1.21 -18.42
C ILE A 473 -14.09 -2.73 -18.49
N ARG A 474 -14.76 -3.27 -19.52
CA ARG A 474 -14.71 -4.69 -19.88
C ARG A 474 -13.93 -4.82 -21.17
N TRP A 475 -13.09 -5.86 -21.28
CA TRP A 475 -12.29 -6.08 -22.48
C TRP A 475 -12.33 -7.53 -22.92
N ARG A 476 -12.10 -7.70 -24.24
CA ARG A 476 -11.87 -9.00 -24.87
C ARG A 476 -10.88 -8.84 -26.00
N PHE A 477 -9.86 -9.69 -26.01
CA PHE A 477 -8.81 -9.73 -27.02
C PHE A 477 -8.83 -11.06 -27.76
N GLY A 478 -8.37 -11.05 -29.01
CA GLY A 478 -8.27 -12.25 -29.84
C GLY A 478 -7.28 -12.08 -31.02
N PRO A 479 -7.12 -13.12 -31.81
CA PRO A 479 -7.71 -14.46 -31.72
C PRO A 479 -6.96 -15.42 -30.78
N TYR A 480 -5.76 -15.07 -30.32
CA TYR A 480 -4.82 -15.98 -29.71
C TYR A 480 -5.24 -16.39 -28.28
N ARG A 481 -5.15 -17.71 -27.98
CA ARG A 481 -5.45 -18.24 -26.64
C ARG A 481 -4.21 -18.33 -25.74
N ALA A 482 -3.03 -18.60 -26.35
CA ALA A 482 -1.75 -18.62 -25.66
C ALA A 482 -1.00 -17.30 -25.90
N GLY A 483 -0.02 -16.97 -25.06
CA GLY A 483 0.74 -15.73 -25.12
C GLY A 483 0.21 -14.66 -24.18
N LYS A 484 0.67 -13.41 -24.35
CA LYS A 484 0.39 -12.29 -23.44
C LYS A 484 -0.20 -11.10 -24.20
N TYR A 485 -1.28 -10.57 -23.68
CA TYR A 485 -1.82 -9.29 -24.12
C TYR A 485 -1.36 -8.18 -23.18
N ALA A 486 -1.09 -7.00 -23.73
CA ALA A 486 -0.75 -5.81 -22.97
C ALA A 486 -1.42 -4.57 -23.56
N VAL A 487 -1.90 -3.70 -22.69
CA VAL A 487 -2.37 -2.36 -23.06
C VAL A 487 -1.28 -1.37 -22.69
N MET A 488 -0.95 -0.47 -23.62
CA MET A 488 0.07 0.56 -23.45
C MET A 488 -0.59 1.92 -23.68
N ALA A 489 -0.91 2.62 -22.60
CA ALA A 489 -1.55 3.92 -22.70
C ALA A 489 -0.58 4.99 -23.22
N LEU A 490 -1.12 5.98 -23.91
CA LEU A 490 -0.42 7.21 -24.20
C LEU A 490 -0.35 8.05 -22.91
N LEU A 491 0.84 8.40 -22.46
CA LEU A 491 1.05 9.08 -21.19
C LEU A 491 0.91 10.60 -21.27
N ASP A 492 1.14 11.17 -22.44
CA ASP A 492 1.05 12.61 -22.67
C ASP A 492 0.24 12.89 -23.94
N GLU A 493 -0.94 13.51 -23.79
CA GLU A 493 -1.82 13.85 -24.91
C GLU A 493 -1.21 14.91 -25.85
N GLU A 494 -0.32 15.75 -25.34
CA GLU A 494 0.40 16.74 -26.14
C GLU A 494 1.40 16.08 -27.10
N ALA A 495 1.89 14.89 -26.73
CA ALA A 495 2.74 14.06 -27.58
C ALA A 495 2.02 13.52 -28.82
N LEU A 496 0.67 13.51 -28.88
CA LEU A 496 -0.09 13.19 -30.09
C LEU A 496 0.29 14.06 -31.28
N ARG A 497 0.77 15.27 -31.03
CA ARG A 497 1.17 16.23 -32.09
C ARG A 497 2.60 16.04 -32.57
N GLN A 498 3.44 15.32 -31.83
CA GLN A 498 4.89 15.21 -32.13
C GLN A 498 5.30 13.78 -32.53
N ALA A 499 5.13 12.83 -31.69
CA ALA A 499 5.28 11.39 -31.92
C ALA A 499 4.66 10.66 -30.73
N ALA A 500 3.50 10.06 -30.93
CA ALA A 500 2.86 9.27 -29.87
C ALA A 500 3.67 7.99 -29.62
N LEU A 501 4.23 7.84 -28.41
CA LEU A 501 4.95 6.65 -28.01
C LEU A 501 4.16 5.87 -26.95
N PRO A 502 4.18 4.52 -27.03
CA PRO A 502 3.48 3.67 -26.08
C PRO A 502 4.13 3.74 -24.70
N GLY A 503 3.32 4.00 -23.67
CA GLY A 503 3.74 3.91 -22.26
C GLY A 503 4.05 2.47 -21.83
N PRO A 504 4.44 2.27 -20.56
CA PRO A 504 4.73 0.95 -20.03
C PRO A 504 3.57 -0.03 -20.21
N PRO A 505 3.85 -1.31 -20.55
CA PRO A 505 2.82 -2.29 -20.81
C PRO A 505 2.08 -2.72 -19.53
N LEU A 506 0.75 -2.60 -19.53
CA LEU A 506 -0.13 -3.21 -18.55
C LEU A 506 -0.57 -4.59 -19.08
N LEU A 507 -0.05 -5.66 -18.46
CA LEU A 507 -0.43 -7.01 -18.84
C LEU A 507 -1.88 -7.29 -18.40
N LEU A 508 -2.69 -7.76 -19.35
CA LEU A 508 -4.08 -8.10 -19.12
C LEU A 508 -4.36 -9.55 -19.55
N SER A 509 -5.32 -10.18 -18.88
CA SER A 509 -5.91 -11.44 -19.36
C SER A 509 -6.61 -11.23 -20.69
N ARG A 510 -6.83 -12.30 -21.44
CA ARG A 510 -7.54 -12.25 -22.72
C ARG A 510 -8.95 -11.63 -22.61
N GLU A 511 -9.64 -11.91 -21.53
CA GLU A 511 -10.95 -11.33 -21.20
C GLU A 511 -10.93 -10.89 -19.74
N GLY A 512 -11.62 -9.78 -19.44
CA GLY A 512 -11.70 -9.30 -18.07
C GLY A 512 -12.52 -8.03 -17.92
N SER A 513 -12.56 -7.56 -16.70
CA SER A 513 -13.16 -6.28 -16.36
C SER A 513 -12.39 -5.63 -15.22
N SER A 514 -12.39 -4.30 -15.22
CA SER A 514 -11.85 -3.50 -14.11
C SER A 514 -12.74 -2.28 -13.91
N ARG A 515 -13.04 -1.95 -12.67
CA ARG A 515 -13.70 -0.68 -12.35
C ARG A 515 -12.69 0.44 -12.43
N VAL A 516 -12.94 1.34 -13.36
CA VAL A 516 -12.15 2.55 -13.60
C VAL A 516 -13.13 3.63 -14.02
N THR A 517 -13.06 4.80 -13.40
CA THR A 517 -13.81 5.95 -13.88
C THR A 517 -12.97 6.67 -14.91
N LEU A 518 -13.43 6.68 -16.14
CA LEU A 518 -12.81 7.47 -17.20
C LEU A 518 -13.36 8.90 -17.12
N TYR A 519 -12.49 9.90 -17.09
CA TYR A 519 -12.87 11.33 -17.05
C TYR A 519 -12.58 12.04 -18.37
N LYS A 520 -11.79 11.41 -19.24
CA LYS A 520 -11.41 11.91 -20.55
C LYS A 520 -11.15 10.70 -21.47
N PRO A 521 -11.19 10.90 -22.79
CA PRO A 521 -10.80 9.86 -23.73
C PRO A 521 -9.40 9.34 -23.43
N THR A 522 -9.23 8.03 -23.48
CA THR A 522 -7.95 7.38 -23.23
C THR A 522 -7.43 6.80 -24.52
N PHE A 523 -6.20 7.17 -24.89
CA PHE A 523 -5.50 6.69 -26.09
C PHE A 523 -4.53 5.59 -25.70
N PHE A 524 -4.51 4.48 -26.48
CA PHE A 524 -3.67 3.33 -26.17
C PHE A 524 -3.45 2.42 -27.38
N TRP A 525 -2.43 1.57 -27.24
CA TRP A 525 -2.18 0.43 -28.13
C TRP A 525 -2.49 -0.87 -27.40
N VAL A 526 -2.91 -1.89 -28.15
CA VAL A 526 -2.99 -3.26 -27.64
C VAL A 526 -1.93 -4.09 -28.34
N ARG A 527 -1.02 -4.66 -27.56
CA ARG A 527 0.03 -5.57 -28.04
C ARG A 527 -0.31 -7.01 -27.67
N TYR A 528 -0.09 -7.91 -28.60
CA TYR A 528 -0.01 -9.33 -28.33
C TYR A 528 1.43 -9.81 -28.47
N GLN A 529 1.91 -10.63 -27.55
CA GLN A 529 3.19 -11.32 -27.60
C GLN A 529 2.98 -12.83 -27.63
N SER A 530 3.43 -13.47 -28.70
CA SER A 530 3.38 -14.91 -28.88
C SER A 530 4.36 -15.64 -27.95
N PRO A 531 4.07 -16.89 -27.52
CA PRO A 531 5.05 -17.76 -26.87
C PRO A 531 6.30 -18.02 -27.71
N ALA A 532 6.20 -17.91 -29.05
CA ALA A 532 7.32 -18.03 -30.00
C ALA A 532 8.18 -16.75 -30.11
N GLY A 533 7.88 -15.69 -29.33
CA GLY A 533 8.68 -14.47 -29.26
C GLY A 533 8.27 -13.33 -30.19
N TRP A 534 7.50 -13.59 -31.27
CA TRP A 534 7.01 -12.52 -32.14
C TRP A 534 5.88 -11.71 -31.51
N THR A 535 5.69 -10.48 -31.97
CA THR A 535 4.66 -9.56 -31.48
C THR A 535 3.81 -9.00 -32.61
N THR A 536 2.57 -8.61 -32.28
CA THR A 536 1.72 -7.77 -33.16
C THR A 536 1.05 -6.69 -32.29
N CYS A 537 0.65 -5.60 -32.93
CA CYS A 537 0.08 -4.45 -32.23
C CYS A 537 -1.08 -3.83 -33.02
N SER A 538 -2.06 -3.27 -32.28
CA SER A 538 -3.09 -2.43 -32.87
C SER A 538 -2.51 -1.08 -33.34
N PRO A 539 -3.21 -0.30 -34.17
CA PRO A 539 -2.97 1.13 -34.27
C PRO A 539 -3.26 1.82 -32.92
N LEU A 540 -3.02 3.13 -32.83
CA LEU A 540 -3.47 3.92 -31.72
C LEU A 540 -5.00 3.94 -31.68
N LEU A 541 -5.58 3.44 -30.61
CA LEU A 541 -7.01 3.34 -30.37
C LEU A 541 -7.42 4.40 -29.35
N SER A 542 -8.70 4.83 -29.36
CA SER A 542 -9.27 5.75 -28.37
C SER A 542 -10.55 5.18 -27.79
N LEU A 543 -10.65 5.17 -26.47
CA LEU A 543 -11.86 4.83 -25.74
C LEU A 543 -12.42 6.09 -25.09
N ASP A 544 -13.67 6.45 -25.43
CA ASP A 544 -14.34 7.61 -24.85
C ASP A 544 -14.72 7.37 -23.40
N ALA A 545 -14.71 8.47 -22.63
CA ALA A 545 -15.11 8.47 -21.22
C ALA A 545 -16.65 8.49 -21.04
N THR A 546 -17.42 8.48 -22.11
CA THR A 546 -18.88 8.47 -22.09
C THR A 546 -19.40 7.11 -21.67
N GLU A 547 -20.34 7.10 -20.72
CA GLU A 547 -20.98 5.86 -20.27
C GLU A 547 -21.70 5.16 -21.44
N GLY A 548 -21.45 3.86 -21.59
CA GLY A 548 -21.95 3.05 -22.69
C GLY A 548 -21.03 3.00 -23.91
N SER A 549 -19.89 3.71 -23.91
CA SER A 549 -18.96 3.69 -25.05
C SER A 549 -18.44 2.29 -25.36
N LEU A 550 -18.37 1.99 -26.64
CA LEU A 550 -17.91 0.73 -27.19
C LEU A 550 -16.80 1.01 -28.21
N LEU A 551 -15.66 0.34 -28.04
CA LEU A 551 -14.59 0.30 -29.01
C LEU A 551 -14.45 -1.13 -29.52
N GLU A 552 -14.60 -1.32 -30.82
CA GLU A 552 -14.31 -2.57 -31.51
C GLU A 552 -13.34 -2.30 -32.66
N TRP A 553 -12.23 -3.00 -32.63
CA TRP A 553 -11.23 -2.94 -33.69
C TRP A 553 -10.75 -4.35 -34.04
N TYR A 554 -10.59 -4.62 -35.35
CA TYR A 554 -10.25 -5.93 -35.85
C TYR A 554 -9.32 -5.84 -37.07
N ARG A 555 -8.29 -6.68 -37.06
CA ARG A 555 -7.45 -6.98 -38.24
C ARG A 555 -7.67 -8.45 -38.61
N PRO A 556 -8.24 -8.74 -39.80
CA PRO A 556 -8.51 -10.11 -40.25
C PRO A 556 -7.24 -10.91 -40.53
N MET A 557 -7.36 -12.21 -40.62
CA MET A 557 -6.35 -13.06 -41.25
C MET A 557 -6.38 -12.80 -42.77
N GLU A 558 -5.22 -12.54 -43.37
CA GLU A 558 -5.14 -12.52 -44.81
C GLU A 558 -5.60 -13.86 -45.38
N GLY A 559 -6.54 -13.84 -46.34
CA GLY A 559 -7.06 -15.01 -47.02
C GLY A 559 -8.29 -15.70 -46.43
N VAL A 560 -8.89 -15.20 -45.34
CA VAL A 560 -10.18 -15.68 -44.84
C VAL A 560 -11.27 -14.65 -45.24
N PRO A 561 -12.23 -14.98 -46.11
CA PRO A 561 -13.32 -14.07 -46.43
C PRO A 561 -14.16 -13.79 -45.16
N GLU A 562 -14.56 -12.54 -44.99
CA GLU A 562 -15.52 -12.13 -43.95
C GLU A 562 -16.81 -12.97 -44.10
N LYS A 563 -17.18 -13.66 -43.02
CA LYS A 563 -18.48 -14.30 -42.87
C LYS A 563 -19.43 -13.39 -42.09
#